data_b9211bcd10d5236d6e0ad95dc49c677f
#
_entry.id   b9211bcd10d5236d6e0ad95dc49c677f
#
_cell.length_a   1.000
_cell.length_b   1.000
_cell.length_c   1.000
_cell.angle_alpha   90.00
_cell.angle_beta   90.00
_cell.angle_gamma   90.00
#
_symmetry.space_group_name_H-M   'P 1'
#
loop_
_entity.id
_entity.type
_entity.pdbx_description
1 polymer ?
#
loop_
_entity_poly.entity_id
_entity_poly.type
_entity_poly.pdbx_seq_one_letter_code
_entity_poly.pdbx_strand_id
1 'polypeptide(L)'
;KVQDIPGKVAVMVRYQGQVAVFTAAVPLGSPVEKLPVEKNFVDKHVFANLKAIGIPPSEVCDDAIFLRRVTLDIAGRLPKEKETTAFMENTSADKREQVIDRLLWSPDYADFFAGKWTPLLKNRRDDASDITSNFAFHAWIRDSLLANVPYDQIVRELLAATGTVIGNPPVAWYKRVKEPKQQLEDVAQLFLGVRMQCAQCHHHPFERWSQDDYYSFAAFFTQVGRKPTGTRGEDLIFHKRGIATAKNVKTGEALKPAAFGDDVGEISPDADPRLRLADWMSSKENPFFAKALVNRYWKHFFTRGLIEPEDDIRDTNPPTNPELLAALEEHFISSGFDLKSLIREITRSSAYQLSSKPNNYNLVDRQNYSRYYPKRMQAEVLLDSIDFLTGAKTTFANLPPGTRAVALPDNSYNRASPLLQVFGRPNSLSVCECERVQSSSLAQSLHLINSSEIKSKLAYASGRAARLAKEETPD
;
A
#
# COMPACT_ATOMS: atom_id res chain seq x y z
N LYS A 1 -1.40 5.37 34.42
CA LYS A 1 -1.22 6.83 34.11
C LYS A 1 -2.30 7.22 33.13
N VAL A 2 -3.14 8.18 33.46
CA VAL A 2 -4.06 8.79 32.48
C VAL A 2 -3.19 9.56 31.49
N GLN A 3 -3.43 9.38 30.19
CA GLN A 3 -2.70 10.10 29.17
C GLN A 3 -3.27 11.52 29.05
N ASP A 4 -2.40 12.50 28.88
CA ASP A 4 -2.78 13.91 28.68
C ASP A 4 -3.13 14.22 27.20
N ILE A 5 -3.01 13.21 26.31
CA ILE A 5 -3.28 13.35 24.89
C ILE A 5 -4.65 12.73 24.57
N PRO A 6 -5.59 13.49 24.00
CA PRO A 6 -6.91 12.97 23.60
C PRO A 6 -6.78 11.85 22.55
N GLY A 7 -7.60 10.84 22.69
CA GLY A 7 -7.64 9.72 21.76
C GLY A 7 -8.07 8.41 22.41
N LYS A 8 -7.91 7.32 21.68
CA LYS A 8 -8.18 5.98 22.17
C LYS A 8 -6.87 5.26 22.50
N VAL A 9 -6.85 4.50 23.57
CA VAL A 9 -5.73 3.65 23.98
C VAL A 9 -6.25 2.24 24.23
N ALA A 10 -5.53 1.24 23.74
CA ALA A 10 -5.79 -0.15 24.03
C ALA A 10 -4.82 -0.65 25.11
N VAL A 11 -5.35 -1.32 26.11
CA VAL A 11 -4.57 -1.95 27.17
C VAL A 11 -4.79 -3.46 27.09
N MET A 12 -3.71 -4.18 26.76
CA MET A 12 -3.74 -5.63 26.70
C MET A 12 -3.64 -6.22 28.10
N VAL A 13 -4.50 -7.17 28.40
CA VAL A 13 -4.46 -8.02 29.60
C VAL A 13 -4.21 -9.46 29.16
N ARG A 14 -3.18 -10.09 29.69
CA ARG A 14 -2.85 -11.50 29.41
C ARG A 14 -2.83 -12.30 30.69
N TYR A 15 -3.55 -13.43 30.68
CA TYR A 15 -3.58 -14.37 31.78
C TYR A 15 -3.68 -15.81 31.27
N GLN A 16 -2.82 -16.71 31.69
CA GLN A 16 -2.80 -18.14 31.32
C GLN A 16 -2.96 -18.42 29.81
N GLY A 17 -2.27 -17.64 28.96
CA GLY A 17 -2.34 -17.80 27.51
C GLY A 17 -3.57 -17.15 26.83
N GLN A 18 -4.55 -16.71 27.63
CA GLN A 18 -5.67 -15.92 27.12
C GLN A 18 -5.30 -14.44 27.04
N VAL A 19 -5.81 -13.77 26.02
CA VAL A 19 -5.58 -12.35 25.79
C VAL A 19 -6.92 -11.63 25.72
N ALA A 20 -7.03 -10.51 26.43
CA ALA A 20 -8.15 -9.59 26.32
C ALA A 20 -7.64 -8.16 26.16
N VAL A 21 -8.42 -7.34 25.48
CA VAL A 21 -8.08 -5.93 25.24
C VAL A 21 -9.15 -5.05 25.85
N PHE A 22 -8.72 -4.13 26.71
CA PHE A 22 -9.56 -3.04 27.20
C PHE A 22 -9.23 -1.77 26.42
N THR A 23 -10.24 -1.20 25.75
CA THR A 23 -10.09 0.08 25.04
C THR A 23 -10.64 1.20 25.90
N ALA A 24 -9.82 2.21 26.18
CA ALA A 24 -10.22 3.43 26.87
C ALA A 24 -10.15 4.62 25.91
N ALA A 25 -11.12 5.52 26.01
CA ALA A 25 -11.11 6.80 25.33
C ALA A 25 -10.78 7.92 26.32
N VAL A 26 -9.83 8.79 25.93
CA VAL A 26 -9.52 10.04 26.64
C VAL A 26 -10.06 11.19 25.80
N PRO A 27 -11.27 11.71 26.09
CA PRO A 27 -11.86 12.79 25.32
C PRO A 27 -11.13 14.11 25.60
N LEU A 28 -11.00 14.97 24.59
CA LEU A 28 -10.66 16.38 24.81
C LEU A 28 -11.83 17.10 25.46
N GLY A 29 -13.06 16.65 25.12
CA GLY A 29 -14.30 17.18 25.71
C GLY A 29 -14.70 18.56 25.19
N SER A 30 -14.10 19.03 24.08
CA SER A 30 -14.51 20.29 23.47
C SER A 30 -15.83 20.11 22.72
N PRO A 31 -16.74 21.09 22.72
CA PRO A 31 -17.93 21.04 21.88
C PRO A 31 -17.54 21.02 20.39
N VAL A 32 -18.13 20.09 19.65
CA VAL A 32 -17.98 20.00 18.19
C VAL A 32 -19.27 20.55 17.56
N GLU A 33 -19.35 21.88 17.44
CA GLU A 33 -20.56 22.56 16.95
C GLU A 33 -20.66 22.58 15.43
N LYS A 34 -19.50 22.66 14.76
CA LYS A 34 -19.44 22.71 13.29
C LYS A 34 -18.67 21.52 12.74
N LEU A 35 -19.33 20.78 11.89
CA LEU A 35 -18.74 19.72 11.09
C LEU A 35 -18.81 20.10 9.60
N PRO A 36 -17.84 19.71 8.78
CA PRO A 36 -17.99 19.76 7.32
C PRO A 36 -19.20 18.94 6.88
N VAL A 37 -19.71 19.23 5.68
CA VAL A 37 -20.81 18.47 5.09
C VAL A 37 -20.36 17.01 4.89
N GLU A 38 -21.15 16.08 5.40
CA GLU A 38 -20.93 14.65 5.14
C GLU A 38 -21.24 14.35 3.68
N LYS A 39 -20.28 13.80 2.95
CA LYS A 39 -20.42 13.43 1.55
C LYS A 39 -20.70 11.93 1.36
N ASN A 40 -20.22 11.11 2.29
CA ASN A 40 -20.38 9.67 2.24
C ASN A 40 -20.23 9.02 3.63
N PHE A 41 -20.24 7.68 3.67
CA PHE A 41 -20.12 6.91 4.90
C PHE A 41 -18.78 7.12 5.64
N VAL A 42 -17.70 7.47 4.94
CA VAL A 42 -16.40 7.79 5.56
C VAL A 42 -16.55 8.97 6.51
N ASP A 43 -17.19 10.05 6.05
CA ASP A 43 -17.42 11.25 6.84
C ASP A 43 -18.29 10.95 8.06
N LYS A 44 -19.37 10.18 7.85
CA LYS A 44 -20.27 9.77 8.94
C LYS A 44 -19.48 9.15 10.10
N HIS A 45 -18.61 8.20 9.83
CA HIS A 45 -17.88 7.49 10.88
C HIS A 45 -16.71 8.32 11.46
N VAL A 46 -15.99 9.08 10.62
CA VAL A 46 -14.92 9.96 11.11
C VAL A 46 -15.51 11.06 12.00
N PHE A 47 -16.55 11.73 11.56
CA PHE A 47 -17.13 12.85 12.30
C PHE A 47 -17.89 12.39 13.56
N ALA A 48 -18.53 11.22 13.53
CA ALA A 48 -19.11 10.61 14.74
C ALA A 48 -18.02 10.35 15.79
N ASN A 49 -16.87 9.80 15.40
CA ASN A 49 -15.76 9.60 16.32
C ASN A 49 -15.21 10.92 16.87
N LEU A 50 -14.99 11.92 16.01
CA LEU A 50 -14.52 13.24 16.43
C LEU A 50 -15.48 13.91 17.41
N LYS A 51 -16.78 13.79 17.17
CA LYS A 51 -17.82 14.29 18.08
C LYS A 51 -17.80 13.58 19.43
N ALA A 52 -17.65 12.24 19.42
CA ALA A 52 -17.61 11.43 20.64
C ALA A 52 -16.42 11.75 21.55
N ILE A 53 -15.25 12.07 20.96
CA ILE A 53 -14.03 12.40 21.71
C ILE A 53 -13.86 13.92 21.90
N GLY A 54 -14.75 14.75 21.35
CA GLY A 54 -14.75 16.19 21.49
C GLY A 54 -13.56 16.87 20.83
N ILE A 55 -13.18 16.46 19.61
CA ILE A 55 -12.10 17.09 18.82
C ILE A 55 -12.69 17.77 17.58
N PRO A 56 -12.84 19.11 17.57
CA PRO A 56 -13.28 19.83 16.39
C PRO A 56 -12.33 19.63 15.20
N PRO A 57 -12.83 19.25 14.01
CA PRO A 57 -11.99 19.10 12.83
C PRO A 57 -11.51 20.45 12.29
N SER A 58 -10.46 20.43 11.49
CA SER A 58 -10.06 21.57 10.66
C SER A 58 -11.08 21.81 9.55
N GLU A 59 -11.05 23.00 8.97
CA GLU A 59 -11.89 23.34 7.82
C GLU A 59 -11.48 22.54 6.57
N VAL A 60 -12.36 22.45 5.59
CA VAL A 60 -12.04 21.88 4.27
C VAL A 60 -11.00 22.78 3.58
N CYS A 61 -10.02 22.17 2.94
CA CYS A 61 -8.97 22.89 2.22
C CYS A 61 -9.51 23.58 0.95
N ASP A 62 -8.80 24.60 0.49
CA ASP A 62 -9.08 25.25 -0.77
C ASP A 62 -8.85 24.32 -1.98
N ASP A 63 -9.29 24.75 -3.15
CA ASP A 63 -9.24 23.99 -4.39
C ASP A 63 -7.81 23.74 -4.90
N ALA A 64 -6.90 24.69 -4.70
CA ALA A 64 -5.51 24.53 -5.12
C ALA A 64 -4.79 23.45 -4.31
N ILE A 65 -5.00 23.48 -2.98
CA ILE A 65 -4.47 22.45 -2.07
C ILE A 65 -5.10 21.09 -2.39
N PHE A 66 -6.42 21.04 -2.62
CA PHE A 66 -7.10 19.79 -3.00
C PHE A 66 -6.54 19.21 -4.30
N LEU A 67 -6.47 20.01 -5.38
CA LEU A 67 -5.99 19.54 -6.68
C LEU A 67 -4.57 18.97 -6.58
N ARG A 68 -3.68 19.71 -5.91
CA ARG A 68 -2.30 19.26 -5.70
C ARG A 68 -2.25 17.95 -4.92
N ARG A 69 -2.99 17.83 -3.83
CA ARG A 69 -3.04 16.66 -2.97
C ARG A 69 -3.54 15.43 -3.73
N VAL A 70 -4.72 15.53 -4.34
CA VAL A 70 -5.35 14.39 -5.01
C VAL A 70 -4.56 13.91 -6.22
N THR A 71 -3.90 14.82 -6.94
CA THR A 71 -3.03 14.46 -8.07
C THR A 71 -1.76 13.73 -7.60
N LEU A 72 -1.17 14.16 -6.49
CA LEU A 72 -0.03 13.47 -5.88
C LEU A 72 -0.42 12.10 -5.33
N ASP A 73 -1.59 12.00 -4.69
CA ASP A 73 -2.00 10.79 -3.99
C ASP A 73 -2.57 9.70 -4.91
N ILE A 74 -3.16 10.07 -6.06
CA ILE A 74 -3.71 9.13 -7.03
C ILE A 74 -2.74 8.88 -8.20
N ALA A 75 -2.08 9.92 -8.72
CA ALA A 75 -1.28 9.83 -9.94
C ALA A 75 0.25 9.96 -9.72
N GLY A 76 0.69 10.15 -8.47
CA GLY A 76 2.12 10.25 -8.13
C GLY A 76 2.86 11.37 -8.87
N ARG A 77 2.20 12.51 -9.14
CA ARG A 77 2.78 13.67 -9.83
C ARG A 77 2.14 14.98 -9.41
N LEU A 78 2.77 16.07 -9.76
CA LEU A 78 2.15 17.39 -9.68
C LEU A 78 1.08 17.57 -10.77
N PRO A 79 0.03 18.40 -10.53
CA PRO A 79 -0.90 18.79 -11.59
C PRO A 79 -0.17 19.58 -12.67
N LYS A 80 -0.58 19.37 -13.94
CA LYS A 80 -0.07 20.14 -15.07
C LYS A 80 -0.73 21.51 -15.10
N GLU A 81 -0.07 22.49 -15.71
CA GLU A 81 -0.59 23.85 -15.85
C GLU A 81 -2.03 23.89 -16.41
N LYS A 82 -2.25 23.24 -17.55
CA LYS A 82 -3.58 23.12 -18.17
C LYS A 82 -4.63 22.47 -17.27
N GLU A 83 -4.23 21.48 -16.45
CA GLU A 83 -5.14 20.84 -15.50
C GLU A 83 -5.50 21.80 -14.35
N THR A 84 -4.52 22.60 -13.93
CA THR A 84 -4.73 23.60 -12.86
C THR A 84 -5.67 24.69 -13.35
N THR A 85 -5.41 25.29 -14.52
CA THR A 85 -6.26 26.34 -15.10
C THR A 85 -7.69 25.84 -15.30
N ALA A 86 -7.86 24.70 -15.99
CA ALA A 86 -9.17 24.12 -16.25
C ALA A 86 -9.94 23.79 -14.95
N PHE A 87 -9.27 23.37 -13.90
CA PHE A 87 -9.90 23.08 -12.60
C PHE A 87 -10.29 24.34 -11.85
N MET A 88 -9.43 25.36 -11.86
CA MET A 88 -9.71 26.62 -11.16
C MET A 88 -10.84 27.42 -11.84
N GLU A 89 -10.94 27.35 -13.16
CA GLU A 89 -12.01 27.99 -13.96
C GLU A 89 -13.33 27.21 -13.90
N ASN A 90 -13.30 25.92 -13.56
CA ASN A 90 -14.51 25.10 -13.47
C ASN A 90 -15.37 25.51 -12.25
N THR A 91 -16.59 25.96 -12.52
CA THR A 91 -17.57 26.40 -11.51
C THR A 91 -18.54 25.28 -11.07
N SER A 92 -18.39 24.06 -11.63
CA SER A 92 -19.26 22.94 -11.27
C SER A 92 -19.13 22.53 -9.81
N ALA A 93 -20.24 22.22 -9.17
CA ALA A 93 -20.27 21.81 -7.76
C ALA A 93 -19.55 20.47 -7.52
N ASP A 94 -19.47 19.60 -8.54
CA ASP A 94 -18.84 18.28 -8.53
C ASP A 94 -17.42 18.25 -9.14
N LYS A 95 -16.81 19.43 -9.39
CA LYS A 95 -15.48 19.51 -10.04
C LYS A 95 -14.39 18.68 -9.35
N ARG A 96 -14.45 18.55 -8.03
CA ARG A 96 -13.51 17.73 -7.26
C ARG A 96 -13.69 16.24 -7.55
N GLU A 97 -14.93 15.78 -7.70
CA GLU A 97 -15.26 14.40 -8.05
C GLU A 97 -14.83 14.09 -9.49
N GLN A 98 -15.08 15.00 -10.43
CA GLN A 98 -14.62 14.88 -11.82
C GLN A 98 -13.10 14.73 -11.92
N VAL A 99 -12.33 15.45 -11.10
CA VAL A 99 -10.87 15.30 -11.06
C VAL A 99 -10.46 13.93 -10.50
N ILE A 100 -11.10 13.47 -9.42
CA ILE A 100 -10.84 12.14 -8.85
C ILE A 100 -11.05 11.08 -9.92
N ASP A 101 -12.19 11.08 -10.59
CA ASP A 101 -12.53 10.10 -11.62
C ASP A 101 -11.54 10.12 -12.79
N ARG A 102 -11.20 11.31 -13.29
CA ARG A 102 -10.21 11.45 -14.36
C ARG A 102 -8.85 10.88 -13.97
N LEU A 103 -8.39 11.10 -12.74
CA LEU A 103 -7.12 10.59 -12.26
C LEU A 103 -7.13 9.07 -12.10
N LEU A 104 -8.21 8.49 -11.56
CA LEU A 104 -8.38 7.05 -11.38
C LEU A 104 -8.35 6.27 -12.70
N TRP A 105 -8.86 6.87 -13.79
CA TRP A 105 -8.87 6.26 -15.12
C TRP A 105 -7.66 6.65 -15.97
N SER A 106 -6.69 7.36 -15.41
CA SER A 106 -5.47 7.73 -16.12
C SER A 106 -4.39 6.64 -16.05
N PRO A 107 -3.50 6.55 -17.06
CA PRO A 107 -2.32 5.69 -16.97
C PRO A 107 -1.41 6.05 -15.79
N ASP A 108 -1.39 7.32 -15.36
CA ASP A 108 -0.58 7.79 -14.23
C ASP A 108 -0.96 7.08 -12.91
N TYR A 109 -2.25 6.75 -12.71
CA TYR A 109 -2.72 5.93 -11.58
C TYR A 109 -2.07 4.55 -11.60
N ALA A 110 -2.13 3.87 -12.73
CA ALA A 110 -1.60 2.52 -12.86
C ALA A 110 -0.08 2.49 -12.68
N ASP A 111 0.64 3.45 -13.26
CA ASP A 111 2.10 3.59 -13.08
C ASP A 111 2.46 3.79 -11.61
N PHE A 112 1.77 4.70 -10.92
CA PHE A 112 2.05 5.03 -9.53
C PHE A 112 1.75 3.88 -8.57
N PHE A 113 0.58 3.26 -8.69
CA PHE A 113 0.22 2.13 -7.82
C PHE A 113 0.99 0.87 -8.16
N ALA A 114 1.35 0.62 -9.43
CA ALA A 114 2.28 -0.45 -9.78
C ALA A 114 3.65 -0.22 -9.12
N GLY A 115 4.17 1.01 -9.12
CA GLY A 115 5.38 1.39 -8.41
C GLY A 115 5.32 1.16 -6.88
N LYS A 116 4.11 1.15 -6.29
CA LYS A 116 3.90 0.79 -4.87
C LYS A 116 3.83 -0.73 -4.66
N TRP A 117 3.11 -1.48 -5.52
CA TRP A 117 2.94 -2.91 -5.38
C TRP A 117 4.18 -3.72 -5.75
N THR A 118 4.92 -3.27 -6.77
CA THR A 118 6.13 -3.94 -7.27
C THR A 118 7.16 -4.26 -6.17
N PRO A 119 7.55 -3.31 -5.28
CA PRO A 119 8.46 -3.62 -4.18
C PRO A 119 7.87 -4.60 -3.16
N LEU A 120 6.59 -4.45 -2.81
CA LEU A 120 5.91 -5.33 -1.86
C LEU A 120 5.82 -6.78 -2.35
N LEU A 121 5.72 -6.97 -3.66
CA LEU A 121 5.77 -8.27 -4.32
C LEU A 121 7.20 -8.75 -4.61
N LYS A 122 8.21 -8.11 -4.00
CA LYS A 122 9.63 -8.45 -4.11
C LYS A 122 10.15 -8.53 -5.55
N ASN A 123 9.59 -7.71 -6.46
CA ASN A 123 10.09 -7.61 -7.82
C ASN A 123 11.44 -6.87 -7.86
N ARG A 124 12.51 -7.62 -7.64
CA ARG A 124 13.88 -7.08 -7.59
C ARG A 124 14.77 -7.72 -8.63
N ARG A 125 15.78 -6.99 -9.05
CA ARG A 125 16.83 -7.48 -9.92
C ARG A 125 18.07 -7.81 -9.10
N ASP A 126 18.44 -9.08 -9.05
CA ASP A 126 19.68 -9.56 -8.42
C ASP A 126 20.78 -9.69 -9.46
N ASP A 127 20.42 -10.10 -10.70
CA ASP A 127 21.37 -10.17 -11.83
C ASP A 127 20.68 -9.84 -13.18
N ALA A 128 21.44 -9.91 -14.27
CA ALA A 128 20.96 -9.59 -15.60
C ALA A 128 19.89 -10.56 -16.14
N SER A 129 19.82 -11.79 -15.64
CA SER A 129 18.79 -12.78 -16.06
C SER A 129 17.41 -12.44 -15.52
N ASP A 130 17.29 -11.47 -14.61
CA ASP A 130 16.02 -11.06 -14.04
C ASP A 130 15.28 -10.01 -14.88
N ILE A 131 15.95 -9.41 -15.88
CA ILE A 131 15.39 -8.28 -16.64
C ILE A 131 14.01 -8.63 -17.19
N THR A 132 13.92 -9.69 -18.00
CA THR A 132 12.66 -10.08 -18.65
C THR A 132 11.55 -10.36 -17.63
N SER A 133 11.86 -11.12 -16.57
CA SER A 133 10.88 -11.45 -15.54
C SER A 133 10.39 -10.22 -14.77
N ASN A 134 11.29 -9.29 -14.45
CA ASN A 134 10.92 -8.09 -13.70
C ASN A 134 10.07 -7.14 -14.53
N PHE A 135 10.40 -6.96 -15.81
CA PHE A 135 9.59 -6.13 -16.71
C PHE A 135 8.21 -6.74 -16.96
N ALA A 136 8.14 -8.03 -17.23
CA ALA A 136 6.87 -8.72 -17.47
C ALA A 136 5.97 -8.67 -16.22
N PHE A 137 6.53 -8.88 -15.04
CA PHE A 137 5.77 -8.85 -13.78
C PHE A 137 5.28 -7.44 -13.45
N HIS A 138 6.13 -6.43 -13.59
CA HIS A 138 5.73 -5.02 -13.41
C HIS A 138 4.62 -4.63 -14.40
N ALA A 139 4.75 -5.02 -15.69
CA ALA A 139 3.74 -4.74 -16.70
C ALA A 139 2.39 -5.40 -16.34
N TRP A 140 2.40 -6.66 -15.89
CA TRP A 140 1.18 -7.35 -15.45
C TRP A 140 0.50 -6.63 -14.28
N ILE A 141 1.26 -6.22 -13.25
CA ILE A 141 0.72 -5.45 -12.11
C ILE A 141 0.08 -4.15 -12.61
N ARG A 142 0.81 -3.40 -13.45
CA ARG A 142 0.36 -2.13 -14.01
C ARG A 142 -0.91 -2.28 -14.85
N ASP A 143 -0.94 -3.26 -15.72
CA ASP A 143 -2.05 -3.46 -16.65
C ASP A 143 -3.30 -3.97 -15.92
N SER A 144 -3.14 -4.81 -14.89
CA SER A 144 -4.23 -5.21 -14.00
C SER A 144 -4.86 -4.01 -13.28
N LEU A 145 -4.04 -3.09 -12.77
CA LEU A 145 -4.51 -1.86 -12.12
C LEU A 145 -5.17 -0.90 -13.12
N LEU A 146 -4.62 -0.77 -14.33
CA LEU A 146 -5.19 0.06 -15.39
C LEU A 146 -6.57 -0.45 -15.80
N ALA A 147 -6.69 -1.75 -16.02
CA ALA A 147 -7.93 -2.43 -16.38
C ALA A 147 -8.93 -2.53 -15.22
N ASN A 148 -8.52 -2.14 -14.01
CA ASN A 148 -9.32 -2.28 -12.79
C ASN A 148 -9.75 -3.72 -12.53
N VAL A 149 -8.84 -4.68 -12.73
CA VAL A 149 -9.08 -6.08 -12.38
C VAL A 149 -9.39 -6.17 -10.89
N PRO A 150 -10.45 -6.90 -10.46
CA PRO A 150 -10.76 -7.10 -9.05
C PRO A 150 -9.56 -7.59 -8.25
N TYR A 151 -9.37 -7.03 -7.05
CA TYR A 151 -8.19 -7.32 -6.23
C TYR A 151 -8.06 -8.80 -5.85
N ASP A 152 -9.16 -9.45 -5.54
CA ASP A 152 -9.21 -10.89 -5.27
C ASP A 152 -8.76 -11.72 -6.46
N GLN A 153 -9.13 -11.31 -7.70
CA GLN A 153 -8.65 -11.95 -8.92
C GLN A 153 -7.14 -11.75 -9.12
N ILE A 154 -6.62 -10.54 -8.90
CA ILE A 154 -5.17 -10.27 -8.98
C ILE A 154 -4.42 -11.20 -8.01
N VAL A 155 -4.89 -11.34 -6.78
CA VAL A 155 -4.26 -12.20 -5.78
C VAL A 155 -4.40 -13.68 -6.13
N ARG A 156 -5.55 -14.10 -6.64
CA ARG A 156 -5.75 -15.47 -7.14
C ARG A 156 -4.79 -15.84 -8.27
N GLU A 157 -4.65 -14.96 -9.27
CA GLU A 157 -3.72 -15.16 -10.39
C GLU A 157 -2.27 -15.25 -9.90
N LEU A 158 -1.89 -14.44 -8.93
CA LEU A 158 -0.55 -14.48 -8.33
C LEU A 158 -0.31 -15.80 -7.58
N LEU A 159 -1.22 -16.19 -6.69
CA LEU A 159 -1.04 -17.36 -5.82
C LEU A 159 -1.06 -18.66 -6.61
N ALA A 160 -1.94 -18.79 -7.59
CA ALA A 160 -2.10 -20.00 -8.40
C ALA A 160 -1.27 -19.99 -9.70
N ALA A 161 -0.33 -19.05 -9.84
CA ALA A 161 0.46 -18.90 -11.05
C ALA A 161 1.26 -20.18 -11.37
N THR A 162 1.15 -20.63 -12.63
CA THR A 162 1.89 -21.76 -13.18
C THR A 162 2.39 -21.42 -14.60
N GLY A 163 3.37 -22.16 -15.09
CA GLY A 163 3.98 -21.92 -16.38
C GLY A 163 5.32 -21.19 -16.28
N THR A 164 5.70 -20.48 -17.31
CA THR A 164 6.88 -19.63 -17.38
C THR A 164 6.49 -18.16 -17.30
N VAL A 165 7.44 -17.30 -16.99
CA VAL A 165 7.17 -15.83 -16.87
C VAL A 165 6.65 -15.22 -18.17
N ILE A 166 7.14 -15.70 -19.34
CA ILE A 166 6.71 -15.18 -20.64
C ILE A 166 5.23 -15.50 -20.89
N GLY A 167 4.78 -16.70 -20.55
CA GLY A 167 3.40 -17.12 -20.72
C GLY A 167 2.46 -16.67 -19.59
N ASN A 168 3.01 -16.44 -18.38
CA ASN A 168 2.25 -16.09 -17.19
C ASN A 168 3.12 -15.24 -16.24
N PRO A 169 3.14 -13.91 -16.38
CA PRO A 169 4.03 -13.02 -15.62
C PRO A 169 3.98 -13.15 -14.10
N PRO A 170 2.84 -13.43 -13.42
CA PRO A 170 2.77 -13.66 -11.98
C PRO A 170 3.71 -14.76 -11.47
N VAL A 171 4.13 -15.69 -12.31
CA VAL A 171 5.14 -16.74 -11.99
C VAL A 171 6.45 -16.11 -11.49
N ALA A 172 6.77 -14.87 -11.86
CA ALA A 172 7.96 -14.17 -11.40
C ALA A 172 8.04 -14.04 -9.87
N TRP A 173 6.90 -13.98 -9.17
CA TRP A 173 6.88 -13.97 -7.71
C TRP A 173 7.54 -15.20 -7.12
N TYR A 174 7.27 -16.40 -7.69
CA TYR A 174 7.86 -17.66 -7.27
C TYR A 174 9.37 -17.75 -7.53
N LYS A 175 9.91 -16.90 -8.40
CA LYS A 175 11.36 -16.79 -8.61
C LYS A 175 12.06 -16.23 -7.37
N ARG A 176 11.38 -15.35 -6.61
CA ARG A 176 11.91 -14.70 -5.42
C ARG A 176 11.53 -15.41 -4.13
N VAL A 177 10.33 -15.92 -4.06
CA VAL A 177 9.77 -16.55 -2.87
C VAL A 177 9.69 -18.07 -3.14
N LYS A 178 10.78 -18.77 -2.81
CA LYS A 178 10.96 -20.16 -3.25
C LYS A 178 10.40 -21.19 -2.28
N GLU A 179 10.53 -20.94 -0.99
CA GLU A 179 10.22 -21.89 0.05
C GLU A 179 8.78 -21.75 0.56
N PRO A 180 8.05 -22.83 0.85
CA PRO A 180 6.68 -22.79 1.36
C PRO A 180 6.51 -21.89 2.58
N LYS A 181 7.49 -21.85 3.48
CA LYS A 181 7.48 -21.00 4.68
C LYS A 181 7.55 -19.51 4.31
N GLN A 182 8.40 -19.14 3.36
CA GLN A 182 8.49 -17.77 2.88
C GLN A 182 7.20 -17.35 2.14
N GLN A 183 6.60 -18.27 1.38
CA GLN A 183 5.33 -18.03 0.68
C GLN A 183 4.20 -17.76 1.68
N LEU A 184 4.09 -18.60 2.71
CA LEU A 184 3.16 -18.36 3.82
C LEU A 184 3.38 -16.99 4.47
N GLU A 185 4.62 -16.69 4.89
CA GLU A 185 4.93 -15.47 5.62
C GLU A 185 4.62 -14.21 4.79
N ASP A 186 4.99 -14.23 3.52
CA ASP A 186 4.71 -13.13 2.60
C ASP A 186 3.20 -12.96 2.34
N VAL A 187 2.48 -14.07 2.13
CA VAL A 187 1.02 -14.02 1.91
C VAL A 187 0.29 -13.54 3.17
N ALA A 188 0.63 -14.09 4.32
CA ALA A 188 0.01 -13.70 5.59
C ALA A 188 0.24 -12.22 5.89
N GLN A 189 1.46 -11.72 5.74
CA GLN A 189 1.80 -10.34 6.05
C GLN A 189 1.26 -9.35 5.01
N LEU A 190 1.40 -9.64 3.70
CA LEU A 190 1.03 -8.71 2.65
C LEU A 190 -0.48 -8.63 2.44
N PHE A 191 -1.13 -9.80 2.34
CA PHE A 191 -2.54 -9.88 1.93
C PHE A 191 -3.51 -10.03 3.10
N LEU A 192 -3.06 -10.55 4.24
CA LEU A 192 -3.92 -10.77 5.40
C LEU A 192 -3.54 -9.86 6.59
N GLY A 193 -2.41 -9.14 6.49
CA GLY A 193 -1.97 -8.23 7.55
C GLY A 193 -1.52 -8.94 8.84
N VAL A 194 -1.17 -10.22 8.78
CA VAL A 194 -0.81 -11.06 9.94
C VAL A 194 0.66 -11.48 9.86
N ARG A 195 1.41 -11.21 10.91
CA ARG A 195 2.83 -11.58 11.01
C ARG A 195 2.97 -12.96 11.65
N MET A 196 3.31 -13.97 10.85
CA MET A 196 3.37 -15.37 11.30
C MET A 196 4.77 -15.87 11.68
N GLN A 197 5.82 -15.10 11.45
CA GLN A 197 7.22 -15.54 11.60
C GLN A 197 7.53 -16.14 12.98
N CYS A 198 6.97 -15.56 14.06
CA CYS A 198 7.20 -16.09 15.42
C CYS A 198 6.60 -17.49 15.63
N ALA A 199 5.49 -17.80 14.95
CA ALA A 199 4.80 -19.07 15.07
C ALA A 199 5.58 -20.23 14.44
N GLN A 200 6.64 -19.97 13.67
CA GLN A 200 7.53 -21.00 13.12
C GLN A 200 8.22 -21.84 14.20
N CYS A 201 8.63 -21.21 15.33
CA CYS A 201 9.45 -21.85 16.34
C CYS A 201 8.72 -22.12 17.67
N HIS A 202 7.72 -21.30 18.00
CA HIS A 202 6.92 -21.40 19.21
C HIS A 202 5.54 -20.78 18.99
N HIS A 203 4.59 -21.00 19.90
CA HIS A 203 3.32 -20.26 19.84
C HIS A 203 3.58 -18.76 19.79
N HIS A 204 2.81 -18.06 18.94
CA HIS A 204 3.00 -16.63 18.76
C HIS A 204 2.86 -15.88 20.11
N PRO A 205 3.83 -15.01 20.52
CA PRO A 205 3.86 -14.47 21.88
C PRO A 205 2.72 -13.48 22.18
N PHE A 206 2.12 -12.88 21.15
CA PHE A 206 1.07 -11.85 21.27
C PHE A 206 -0.23 -12.22 20.58
N GLU A 207 -0.28 -13.41 19.95
CA GLU A 207 -1.39 -13.87 19.15
C GLU A 207 -1.79 -15.31 19.51
N ARG A 208 -2.96 -15.74 19.03
CA ARG A 208 -3.47 -17.09 19.21
C ARG A 208 -2.79 -18.15 18.34
N TRP A 209 -1.97 -17.74 17.39
CA TRP A 209 -1.40 -18.64 16.38
C TRP A 209 -0.40 -19.63 16.98
N SER A 210 -0.66 -20.91 16.75
CA SER A 210 0.21 -22.02 17.14
C SER A 210 1.23 -22.33 16.05
N GLN A 211 2.19 -23.24 16.36
CA GLN A 211 3.04 -23.82 15.33
C GLN A 211 2.24 -24.64 14.32
N ASP A 212 1.19 -25.33 14.77
CA ASP A 212 0.36 -26.13 13.87
C ASP A 212 -0.38 -25.24 12.87
N ASP A 213 -0.90 -24.07 13.28
CA ASP A 213 -1.46 -23.07 12.37
C ASP A 213 -0.44 -22.62 11.32
N TYR A 214 0.81 -22.37 11.74
CA TYR A 214 1.88 -21.98 10.83
C TYR A 214 2.17 -23.07 9.79
N TYR A 215 2.37 -24.34 10.22
CA TYR A 215 2.70 -25.41 9.29
C TYR A 215 1.49 -25.83 8.45
N SER A 216 0.28 -25.79 8.99
CA SER A 216 -0.95 -26.03 8.21
C SER A 216 -1.14 -25.00 7.10
N PHE A 217 -0.85 -23.74 7.39
CA PHE A 217 -0.88 -22.71 6.33
C PHE A 217 0.26 -22.93 5.31
N ALA A 218 1.48 -23.29 5.74
CA ALA A 218 2.58 -23.58 4.83
C ALA A 218 2.27 -24.77 3.89
N ALA A 219 1.40 -25.69 4.32
CA ALA A 219 1.01 -26.85 3.53
C ALA A 219 0.35 -26.50 2.18
N PHE A 220 -0.31 -25.34 2.05
CA PHE A 220 -0.86 -24.86 0.77
C PHE A 220 0.20 -24.72 -0.32
N PHE A 221 1.45 -24.50 0.03
CA PHE A 221 2.55 -24.21 -0.90
C PHE A 221 3.49 -25.39 -1.14
N THR A 222 3.33 -26.52 -0.43
CA THR A 222 4.25 -27.67 -0.54
C THR A 222 4.18 -28.38 -1.88
N GLN A 223 3.07 -28.22 -2.60
CA GLN A 223 2.89 -28.81 -3.93
C GLN A 223 3.31 -27.87 -5.07
N VAL A 224 4.01 -26.78 -4.79
CA VAL A 224 4.62 -25.94 -5.82
C VAL A 224 5.85 -26.64 -6.37
N GLY A 225 5.76 -27.08 -7.62
CA GLY A 225 6.86 -27.69 -8.37
C GLY A 225 7.67 -26.63 -9.12
N ARG A 226 8.96 -26.91 -9.28
CA ARG A 226 9.89 -26.07 -10.00
C ARG A 226 10.78 -26.90 -10.88
N LYS A 227 10.96 -26.50 -12.14
CA LYS A 227 11.82 -27.19 -13.10
C LYS A 227 12.57 -26.13 -13.94
N PRO A 228 13.90 -26.21 -14.07
CA PRO A 228 14.65 -25.32 -14.95
C PRO A 228 14.13 -25.41 -16.38
N THR A 229 14.06 -24.28 -17.07
CA THR A 229 13.84 -24.23 -18.51
C THR A 229 15.18 -24.17 -19.25
N GLY A 230 15.17 -24.16 -20.57
CA GLY A 230 16.39 -23.89 -21.37
C GLY A 230 16.87 -22.44 -21.30
N THR A 231 16.07 -21.54 -20.74
CA THR A 231 16.39 -20.11 -20.64
C THR A 231 17.04 -19.81 -19.27
N ARG A 232 18.21 -19.16 -19.30
CA ARG A 232 18.92 -18.81 -18.07
C ARG A 232 18.04 -17.92 -17.18
N GLY A 233 17.93 -18.32 -15.91
CA GLY A 233 17.18 -17.56 -14.90
C GLY A 233 15.67 -17.72 -14.98
N GLU A 234 15.15 -18.62 -15.83
CA GLU A 234 13.73 -18.92 -15.93
C GLU A 234 13.45 -20.35 -15.49
N ASP A 235 12.47 -20.49 -14.58
CA ASP A 235 11.94 -21.76 -14.13
C ASP A 235 10.50 -21.93 -14.62
N LEU A 236 10.12 -23.17 -14.94
CA LEU A 236 8.74 -23.59 -15.09
C LEU A 236 8.18 -23.88 -13.70
N ILE A 237 7.16 -23.17 -13.30
CA ILE A 237 6.40 -23.39 -12.06
C ILE A 237 5.17 -24.23 -12.38
N PHE A 238 4.91 -25.27 -11.59
CA PHE A 238 3.77 -26.15 -11.81
C PHE A 238 3.24 -26.71 -10.48
N HIS A 239 2.01 -27.16 -10.48
CA HIS A 239 1.43 -27.92 -9.38
C HIS A 239 1.91 -29.36 -9.45
N LYS A 240 2.59 -29.83 -8.40
CA LYS A 240 2.89 -31.26 -8.20
C LYS A 240 1.62 -31.93 -7.68
N ARG A 241 1.16 -32.97 -8.36
CA ARG A 241 0.06 -33.80 -7.86
C ARG A 241 0.48 -34.54 -6.59
N GLY A 242 -0.45 -34.65 -5.65
CA GLY A 242 -0.22 -35.35 -4.39
C GLY A 242 -0.88 -34.70 -3.21
N ILE A 243 -0.80 -35.36 -2.06
CA ILE A 243 -1.39 -34.79 -0.81
C ILE A 243 -0.50 -33.67 -0.30
N ALA A 244 -1.09 -32.48 -0.15
CA ALA A 244 -0.41 -31.34 0.43
C ALA A 244 -0.29 -31.50 1.95
N THR A 245 0.93 -31.54 2.46
CA THR A 245 1.21 -31.57 3.90
C THR A 245 2.49 -30.82 4.21
N ALA A 246 2.56 -30.24 5.42
CA ALA A 246 3.81 -29.70 5.95
C ALA A 246 4.09 -30.31 7.33
N LYS A 247 5.36 -30.62 7.57
CA LYS A 247 5.78 -31.27 8.83
C LYS A 247 6.08 -30.22 9.89
N ASN A 248 5.37 -30.30 11.04
CA ASN A 248 5.76 -29.52 12.21
C ASN A 248 7.12 -30.05 12.71
N VAL A 249 8.11 -29.17 12.77
CA VAL A 249 9.49 -29.56 13.13
C VAL A 249 9.65 -29.99 14.58
N LYS A 250 8.75 -29.58 15.47
CA LYS A 250 8.79 -29.89 16.89
C LYS A 250 8.09 -31.21 17.22
N THR A 251 6.89 -31.43 16.67
CA THR A 251 6.10 -32.63 16.95
C THR A 251 6.39 -33.76 15.98
N GLY A 252 6.90 -33.43 14.78
CA GLY A 252 7.09 -34.39 13.71
C GLY A 252 5.80 -34.73 12.94
N GLU A 253 4.68 -34.15 13.33
CA GLU A 253 3.37 -34.38 12.73
C GLU A 253 3.26 -33.78 11.33
N ALA A 254 2.63 -34.49 10.40
CA ALA A 254 2.31 -34.02 9.06
C ALA A 254 0.92 -33.37 9.05
N LEU A 255 0.90 -32.06 8.89
CA LEU A 255 -0.31 -31.23 8.96
C LEU A 255 -0.87 -30.98 7.56
N LYS A 256 -2.19 -31.09 7.40
CA LYS A 256 -2.93 -30.74 6.18
C LYS A 256 -3.09 -29.21 6.05
N PRO A 257 -3.41 -28.69 4.84
CA PRO A 257 -3.71 -27.28 4.67
C PRO A 257 -4.89 -26.82 5.53
N ALA A 258 -4.66 -25.78 6.32
CA ALA A 258 -5.69 -25.02 7.05
C ALA A 258 -5.31 -23.55 7.08
N ALA A 259 -6.30 -22.67 7.00
CA ALA A 259 -6.08 -21.23 6.88
C ALA A 259 -6.40 -20.54 8.23
N PHE A 260 -5.36 -20.22 9.00
CA PHE A 260 -5.47 -19.61 10.33
C PHE A 260 -6.41 -20.37 11.29
N GLY A 261 -6.31 -21.72 11.26
CA GLY A 261 -7.15 -22.60 12.07
C GLY A 261 -8.49 -22.97 11.42
N ASP A 262 -8.88 -22.29 10.34
CA ASP A 262 -10.09 -22.64 9.58
C ASP A 262 -9.81 -23.90 8.71
N ASP A 263 -10.73 -24.85 8.81
CA ASP A 263 -10.75 -26.03 7.93
C ASP A 263 -11.25 -25.61 6.54
N VAL A 264 -10.40 -25.74 5.55
CA VAL A 264 -10.74 -25.45 4.14
C VAL A 264 -11.33 -26.66 3.40
N GLY A 265 -11.62 -27.74 4.11
CA GLY A 265 -12.12 -29.00 3.58
C GLY A 265 -11.04 -29.85 2.92
N GLU A 266 -11.44 -31.03 2.45
CA GLU A 266 -10.50 -31.93 1.76
C GLU A 266 -10.12 -31.37 0.40
N ILE A 267 -8.82 -31.45 0.12
CA ILE A 267 -8.24 -31.06 -1.17
C ILE A 267 -7.80 -32.32 -1.90
N SER A 268 -8.39 -32.55 -3.07
CA SER A 268 -8.00 -33.69 -3.93
C SER A 268 -6.50 -33.61 -4.27
N PRO A 269 -5.79 -34.75 -4.33
CA PRO A 269 -4.40 -34.79 -4.77
C PRO A 269 -4.15 -34.20 -6.17
N ASP A 270 -5.17 -34.11 -7.01
CA ASP A 270 -5.12 -33.49 -8.34
C ASP A 270 -5.43 -31.99 -8.34
N ALA A 271 -6.00 -31.47 -7.25
CA ALA A 271 -6.36 -30.04 -7.13
C ALA A 271 -5.18 -29.23 -6.56
N ASP A 272 -4.98 -28.04 -7.10
CA ASP A 272 -3.97 -27.12 -6.59
C ASP A 272 -4.43 -26.49 -5.28
N PRO A 273 -3.73 -26.73 -4.15
CA PRO A 273 -4.12 -26.19 -2.85
C PRO A 273 -4.17 -24.67 -2.78
N ARG A 274 -3.37 -23.99 -3.61
CA ARG A 274 -3.31 -22.52 -3.66
C ARG A 274 -4.63 -21.90 -4.14
N LEU A 275 -5.38 -22.60 -4.99
CA LEU A 275 -6.72 -22.17 -5.41
C LEU A 275 -7.69 -22.18 -4.23
N ARG A 276 -7.64 -23.22 -3.39
CA ARG A 276 -8.46 -23.29 -2.18
C ARG A 276 -8.13 -22.16 -1.20
N LEU A 277 -6.82 -21.84 -1.06
CA LEU A 277 -6.40 -20.68 -0.27
C LEU A 277 -6.96 -19.38 -0.83
N ALA A 278 -6.89 -19.18 -2.15
CA ALA A 278 -7.45 -17.99 -2.78
C ALA A 278 -8.98 -17.88 -2.61
N ASP A 279 -9.72 -19.01 -2.70
CA ASP A 279 -11.15 -19.07 -2.41
C ASP A 279 -11.46 -18.64 -0.97
N TRP A 280 -10.70 -19.15 -0.01
CA TRP A 280 -10.85 -18.78 1.40
C TRP A 280 -10.54 -17.29 1.62
N MET A 281 -9.49 -16.77 1.00
CA MET A 281 -9.11 -15.36 1.14
C MET A 281 -10.18 -14.42 0.59
N SER A 282 -10.77 -14.74 -0.56
CA SER A 282 -11.79 -13.90 -1.22
C SER A 282 -13.22 -14.13 -0.70
N SER A 283 -13.40 -15.04 0.28
CA SER A 283 -14.70 -15.21 0.94
C SER A 283 -15.12 -13.91 1.62
N LYS A 284 -16.42 -13.61 1.56
CA LYS A 284 -17.00 -12.43 2.23
C LYS A 284 -16.87 -12.48 3.74
N GLU A 285 -16.77 -13.67 4.29
CA GLU A 285 -16.63 -13.95 5.72
C GLU A 285 -15.17 -13.90 6.18
N ASN A 286 -14.19 -13.76 5.25
CA ASN A 286 -12.77 -13.71 5.62
C ASN A 286 -12.48 -12.45 6.45
N PRO A 287 -11.96 -12.58 7.69
CA PRO A 287 -11.81 -11.44 8.59
C PRO A 287 -10.56 -10.61 8.34
N PHE A 288 -9.71 -10.99 7.37
CA PHE A 288 -8.39 -10.39 7.18
C PHE A 288 -8.20 -9.73 5.82
N PHE A 289 -8.61 -10.38 4.74
CA PHE A 289 -8.23 -10.01 3.37
C PHE A 289 -8.68 -8.60 2.97
N ALA A 290 -9.97 -8.32 3.08
CA ALA A 290 -10.50 -6.98 2.81
C ALA A 290 -9.93 -5.96 3.80
N LYS A 291 -9.90 -6.32 5.09
CA LYS A 291 -9.38 -5.48 6.17
C LYS A 291 -7.94 -5.02 5.94
N ALA A 292 -7.06 -5.95 5.58
CA ALA A 292 -5.65 -5.64 5.32
C ALA A 292 -5.49 -4.63 4.18
N LEU A 293 -6.23 -4.83 3.09
CA LEU A 293 -6.16 -3.93 1.96
C LEU A 293 -6.73 -2.55 2.28
N VAL A 294 -7.95 -2.47 2.82
CA VAL A 294 -8.58 -1.17 3.10
C VAL A 294 -7.75 -0.37 4.10
N ASN A 295 -7.15 -1.02 5.11
CA ASN A 295 -6.27 -0.36 6.06
C ASN A 295 -4.98 0.17 5.40
N ARG A 296 -4.38 -0.59 4.48
CA ARG A 296 -3.20 -0.17 3.69
C ARG A 296 -3.51 1.01 2.79
N TYR A 297 -4.66 1.00 2.10
CA TYR A 297 -5.09 2.12 1.27
C TYR A 297 -5.48 3.34 2.10
N TRP A 298 -6.16 3.15 3.22
CA TRP A 298 -6.42 4.21 4.18
C TRP A 298 -5.11 4.91 4.62
N LYS A 299 -4.10 4.12 5.04
CA LYS A 299 -2.77 4.64 5.39
C LYS A 299 -2.14 5.44 4.26
N HIS A 300 -2.28 4.98 3.01
CA HIS A 300 -1.74 5.70 1.86
C HIS A 300 -2.31 7.13 1.76
N PHE A 301 -3.61 7.30 1.94
CA PHE A 301 -4.28 8.60 1.82
C PHE A 301 -4.16 9.46 3.08
N PHE A 302 -4.18 8.86 4.25
CA PHE A 302 -4.21 9.56 5.55
C PHE A 302 -2.89 9.52 6.33
N THR A 303 -1.82 8.94 5.76
CA THR A 303 -0.48 8.85 6.37
C THR A 303 -0.39 7.83 7.50
N ARG A 304 -1.51 7.51 8.15
CA ARG A 304 -1.62 6.55 9.24
C ARG A 304 -2.78 5.59 8.98
N GLY A 305 -2.58 4.31 9.24
CA GLY A 305 -3.62 3.29 9.19
C GLY A 305 -4.63 3.44 10.33
N LEU A 306 -5.80 2.85 10.16
CA LEU A 306 -6.75 2.64 11.25
C LEU A 306 -6.16 1.63 12.25
N ILE A 307 -5.43 0.65 11.74
CA ILE A 307 -4.53 -0.25 12.47
C ILE A 307 -3.10 0.11 12.08
N GLU A 308 -2.22 0.29 13.07
CA GLU A 308 -0.83 0.68 12.84
C GLU A 308 0.12 -0.19 13.70
N PRO A 309 1.13 -0.85 13.13
CA PRO A 309 1.47 -0.92 11.69
C PRO A 309 0.37 -1.60 10.85
N GLU A 310 0.32 -1.28 9.55
CA GLU A 310 -0.73 -1.74 8.63
C GLU A 310 -0.74 -3.26 8.38
N ASP A 311 0.36 -3.92 8.68
CA ASP A 311 0.59 -5.36 8.54
C ASP A 311 0.62 -6.10 9.88
N ASP A 312 -0.03 -5.54 10.92
CA ASP A 312 -0.07 -6.08 12.27
C ASP A 312 -1.52 -6.11 12.80
N ILE A 313 -2.39 -6.77 12.02
CA ILE A 313 -3.81 -6.96 12.36
C ILE A 313 -3.92 -8.09 13.39
N ARG A 314 -4.30 -7.74 14.61
CA ARG A 314 -4.43 -8.67 15.73
C ARG A 314 -5.38 -8.13 16.79
N ASP A 315 -5.93 -9.03 17.61
CA ASP A 315 -6.86 -8.66 18.67
C ASP A 315 -6.27 -7.66 19.66
N THR A 316 -4.95 -7.73 19.87
CA THR A 316 -4.19 -6.84 20.77
C THR A 316 -3.82 -5.49 20.16
N ASN A 317 -4.14 -5.26 18.90
CA ASN A 317 -3.91 -4.01 18.17
C ASN A 317 -5.20 -3.53 17.49
N PRO A 318 -6.23 -3.12 18.26
CA PRO A 318 -7.53 -2.76 17.70
C PRO A 318 -7.45 -1.48 16.87
N PRO A 319 -8.33 -1.33 15.88
CA PRO A 319 -8.39 -0.13 15.06
C PRO A 319 -8.80 1.11 15.87
N THR A 320 -8.30 2.27 15.48
CA THR A 320 -8.65 3.56 16.11
C THR A 320 -10.11 3.95 15.88
N ASN A 321 -10.72 3.47 14.79
CA ASN A 321 -12.14 3.63 14.47
C ASN A 321 -12.69 2.32 13.88
N PRO A 322 -13.20 1.40 14.72
CA PRO A 322 -13.69 0.09 14.27
C PRO A 322 -14.86 0.19 13.29
N GLU A 323 -15.76 1.12 13.53
CA GLU A 323 -16.96 1.32 12.71
C GLU A 323 -16.61 1.77 11.30
N LEU A 324 -15.62 2.66 11.18
CA LEU A 324 -15.09 3.10 9.88
C LEU A 324 -14.41 1.95 9.14
N LEU A 325 -13.59 1.17 9.83
CA LEU A 325 -12.90 0.03 9.22
C LEU A 325 -13.89 -0.98 8.68
N ALA A 326 -14.90 -1.35 9.47
CA ALA A 326 -15.95 -2.27 9.06
C ALA A 326 -16.76 -1.75 7.85
N ALA A 327 -17.11 -0.46 7.83
CA ALA A 327 -17.82 0.15 6.71
C ALA A 327 -16.98 0.18 5.41
N LEU A 328 -15.67 0.40 5.53
CA LEU A 328 -14.73 0.33 4.39
C LEU A 328 -14.60 -1.12 3.87
N GLU A 329 -14.52 -2.11 4.77
CA GLU A 329 -14.48 -3.53 4.42
C GLU A 329 -15.77 -3.94 3.67
N GLU A 330 -16.93 -3.59 4.21
CA GLU A 330 -18.24 -3.88 3.60
C GLU A 330 -18.35 -3.24 2.21
N HIS A 331 -17.96 -1.97 2.08
CA HIS A 331 -17.96 -1.29 0.77
C HIS A 331 -17.03 -2.01 -0.22
N PHE A 332 -15.82 -2.37 0.19
CA PHE A 332 -14.84 -3.00 -0.69
C PHE A 332 -15.29 -4.39 -1.14
N ILE A 333 -15.86 -5.20 -0.24
CA ILE A 333 -16.42 -6.52 -0.57
C ILE A 333 -17.65 -6.37 -1.48
N SER A 334 -18.58 -5.47 -1.16
CA SER A 334 -19.81 -5.27 -1.93
C SER A 334 -19.59 -4.69 -3.32
N SER A 335 -18.51 -3.92 -3.50
CA SER A 335 -18.08 -3.42 -4.81
C SER A 335 -17.38 -4.47 -5.69
N GLY A 336 -17.24 -5.73 -5.22
CA GLY A 336 -16.49 -6.78 -5.91
C GLY A 336 -14.99 -6.57 -5.89
N PHE A 337 -14.45 -6.12 -4.76
CA PHE A 337 -13.03 -5.86 -4.56
C PHE A 337 -12.44 -4.80 -5.52
N ASP A 338 -13.24 -3.79 -5.85
CA ASP A 338 -12.88 -2.70 -6.76
C ASP A 338 -11.98 -1.66 -6.06
N LEU A 339 -10.71 -1.63 -6.49
CA LEU A 339 -9.69 -0.71 -5.93
C LEU A 339 -10.00 0.76 -6.25
N LYS A 340 -10.48 1.07 -7.46
CA LYS A 340 -10.79 2.45 -7.84
C LYS A 340 -12.02 2.96 -7.10
N SER A 341 -13.02 2.10 -6.87
CA SER A 341 -14.19 2.43 -6.05
C SER A 341 -13.79 2.77 -4.62
N LEU A 342 -12.92 1.97 -3.99
CA LEU A 342 -12.40 2.25 -2.65
C LEU A 342 -11.67 3.60 -2.59
N ILE A 343 -10.76 3.87 -3.52
CA ILE A 343 -10.02 5.13 -3.57
C ILE A 343 -10.96 6.31 -3.78
N ARG A 344 -11.97 6.15 -4.63
CA ARG A 344 -12.98 7.17 -4.90
C ARG A 344 -13.73 7.56 -3.62
N GLU A 345 -14.22 6.57 -2.85
CA GLU A 345 -14.94 6.85 -1.61
C GLU A 345 -14.05 7.53 -0.57
N ILE A 346 -12.79 7.12 -0.43
CA ILE A 346 -11.83 7.76 0.46
C ILE A 346 -11.61 9.22 0.04
N THR A 347 -11.30 9.48 -1.24
CA THR A 347 -10.84 10.80 -1.70
C THR A 347 -11.97 11.83 -1.90
N ARG A 348 -13.23 11.38 -2.13
CA ARG A 348 -14.39 12.27 -2.17
C ARG A 348 -14.87 12.69 -0.78
N SER A 349 -14.48 12.00 0.29
CA SER A 349 -14.89 12.34 1.65
C SER A 349 -14.41 13.75 2.06
N SER A 350 -15.21 14.45 2.84
CA SER A 350 -14.81 15.70 3.47
C SER A 350 -13.63 15.50 4.43
N ALA A 351 -13.56 14.36 5.09
CA ALA A 351 -12.44 13.95 5.97
C ALA A 351 -11.09 14.00 5.23
N TYR A 352 -11.00 13.43 4.03
CA TYR A 352 -9.79 13.51 3.19
C TYR A 352 -9.50 14.95 2.74
N GLN A 353 -10.53 15.73 2.53
CA GLN A 353 -10.44 17.13 2.06
C GLN A 353 -10.20 18.15 3.16
N LEU A 354 -10.06 17.74 4.42
CA LEU A 354 -9.70 18.64 5.50
C LEU A 354 -8.35 19.34 5.26
N SER A 355 -8.22 20.55 5.78
CA SER A 355 -6.96 21.28 5.79
C SER A 355 -5.92 20.60 6.68
N SER A 356 -4.65 20.76 6.32
CA SER A 356 -3.54 20.35 7.18
C SER A 356 -3.23 21.35 8.30
N LYS A 357 -3.77 22.58 8.22
CA LYS A 357 -3.61 23.58 9.26
C LYS A 357 -4.38 23.15 10.50
N PRO A 358 -3.70 23.00 11.66
CA PRO A 358 -4.40 22.69 12.89
C PRO A 358 -5.23 23.88 13.37
N ASN A 359 -6.27 23.59 14.15
CA ASN A 359 -6.95 24.55 14.99
C ASN A 359 -6.47 24.43 16.45
N ASN A 360 -7.05 25.20 17.36
CA ASN A 360 -6.64 25.21 18.77
C ASN A 360 -6.88 23.87 19.50
N TYR A 361 -7.70 22.98 18.92
CA TYR A 361 -8.14 21.74 19.57
C TYR A 361 -7.47 20.48 18.99
N ASN A 362 -6.98 20.52 17.74
CA ASN A 362 -6.50 19.32 17.05
C ASN A 362 -4.99 19.35 16.72
N LEU A 363 -4.23 20.28 17.31
CA LEU A 363 -2.78 20.39 17.08
C LEU A 363 -2.02 19.12 17.41
N VAL A 364 -2.37 18.47 18.52
CA VAL A 364 -1.72 17.25 19.01
C VAL A 364 -2.36 15.97 18.48
N ASP A 365 -3.51 16.05 17.81
CA ASP A 365 -4.18 14.89 17.25
C ASP A 365 -3.37 14.30 16.10
N ARG A 366 -3.13 12.98 16.18
CA ARG A 366 -2.35 12.21 15.18
C ARG A 366 -3.01 10.90 14.79
N GLN A 367 -4.23 10.61 15.28
CA GLN A 367 -4.85 9.30 15.06
C GLN A 367 -6.36 9.34 14.80
N ASN A 368 -7.01 10.50 14.93
CA ASN A 368 -8.46 10.60 14.80
C ASN A 368 -8.90 11.28 13.50
N TYR A 369 -7.94 11.65 12.64
CA TYR A 369 -8.20 12.24 11.31
C TYR A 369 -8.97 13.55 11.37
N SER A 370 -8.79 14.32 12.43
CA SER A 370 -9.40 15.64 12.61
C SER A 370 -8.84 16.73 11.68
N ARG A 371 -7.79 16.43 10.98
CA ARG A 371 -7.17 17.22 9.91
C ARG A 371 -6.39 16.33 8.95
N TYR A 372 -6.00 16.83 7.80
CA TYR A 372 -5.06 16.13 6.95
C TYR A 372 -3.66 16.15 7.58
N TYR A 373 -3.05 14.97 7.71
CA TYR A 373 -1.67 14.87 8.21
C TYR A 373 -0.70 14.96 7.03
N PRO A 374 0.17 16.00 6.97
CA PRO A 374 1.14 16.12 5.90
C PRO A 374 2.09 14.93 5.87
N LYS A 375 2.35 14.44 4.66
CA LYS A 375 3.32 13.37 4.42
C LYS A 375 4.44 13.84 3.50
N ARG A 376 5.61 13.25 3.66
CA ARG A 376 6.73 13.47 2.76
C ARG A 376 6.45 12.80 1.42
N MET A 377 6.86 13.45 0.32
CA MET A 377 6.82 12.81 -0.98
C MET A 377 7.72 11.58 -1.01
N GLN A 378 7.28 10.53 -1.68
CA GLN A 378 8.12 9.38 -1.99
C GLN A 378 9.27 9.80 -2.90
N ALA A 379 10.39 9.08 -2.85
CA ALA A 379 11.60 9.41 -3.61
C ALA A 379 11.33 9.59 -5.10
N GLU A 380 10.55 8.68 -5.66
CA GLU A 380 10.16 8.66 -7.07
C GLU A 380 9.31 9.88 -7.45
N VAL A 381 8.31 10.17 -6.63
CA VAL A 381 7.40 11.33 -6.82
C VAL A 381 8.17 12.64 -6.68
N LEU A 382 9.12 12.71 -5.75
CA LEU A 382 9.97 13.89 -5.57
C LEU A 382 10.88 14.12 -6.78
N LEU A 383 11.54 13.05 -7.28
CA LEU A 383 12.39 13.14 -8.46
C LEU A 383 11.60 13.59 -9.69
N ASP A 384 10.45 12.94 -9.96
CA ASP A 384 9.55 13.31 -11.06
C ASP A 384 9.04 14.76 -10.92
N SER A 385 8.78 15.22 -9.69
CA SER A 385 8.36 16.61 -9.44
C SER A 385 9.48 17.61 -9.73
N ILE A 386 10.72 17.30 -9.34
CA ILE A 386 11.89 18.13 -9.66
C ILE A 386 12.10 18.17 -11.17
N ASP A 387 12.05 17.03 -11.84
CA ASP A 387 12.16 16.93 -13.30
C ASP A 387 11.08 17.75 -14.03
N PHE A 388 9.86 17.69 -13.54
CA PHE A 388 8.75 18.48 -14.07
C PHE A 388 8.95 19.99 -13.88
N LEU A 389 9.36 20.41 -12.68
CA LEU A 389 9.53 21.82 -12.35
C LEU A 389 10.72 22.46 -13.07
N THR A 390 11.82 21.72 -13.20
CA THR A 390 13.04 22.23 -13.84
C THR A 390 13.02 22.06 -15.37
N GLY A 391 12.25 21.12 -15.90
CA GLY A 391 12.27 20.71 -17.29
C GLY A 391 13.47 19.81 -17.66
N ALA A 392 14.34 19.50 -16.69
CA ALA A 392 15.51 18.62 -16.85
C ALA A 392 15.15 17.19 -16.45
N LYS A 393 14.91 16.33 -17.45
CA LYS A 393 14.46 14.95 -17.23
C LYS A 393 15.62 14.02 -16.83
N THR A 394 15.38 13.18 -15.84
CA THR A 394 16.25 12.03 -15.54
C THR A 394 16.08 10.97 -16.62
N THR A 395 17.16 10.36 -17.06
CA THR A 395 17.14 9.24 -18.00
C THR A 395 17.50 7.94 -17.27
N PHE A 396 16.79 6.89 -17.60
CA PHE A 396 17.03 5.55 -17.06
C PHE A 396 17.50 4.61 -18.15
N ALA A 397 18.61 3.92 -17.93
CA ALA A 397 19.20 3.03 -18.90
C ALA A 397 18.20 1.94 -19.34
N ASN A 398 18.13 1.70 -20.65
CA ASN A 398 17.24 0.70 -21.27
C ASN A 398 15.72 0.93 -21.05
N LEU A 399 15.33 2.16 -20.69
CA LEU A 399 13.93 2.57 -20.64
C LEU A 399 13.67 3.67 -21.69
N PRO A 400 12.44 3.80 -22.17
CA PRO A 400 12.06 4.85 -23.11
C PRO A 400 12.39 6.24 -22.57
N PRO A 401 12.80 7.20 -23.41
CA PRO A 401 13.00 8.58 -23.00
C PRO A 401 11.74 9.17 -22.36
N GLY A 402 11.91 9.82 -21.19
CA GLY A 402 10.80 10.41 -20.46
C GLY A 402 10.06 9.45 -19.54
N THR A 403 10.53 8.22 -19.37
CA THR A 403 10.04 7.32 -18.33
C THR A 403 10.13 8.01 -16.96
N ARG A 404 9.03 8.01 -16.23
CA ARG A 404 8.96 8.58 -14.88
C ARG A 404 9.55 7.64 -13.84
N ALA A 405 10.09 8.20 -12.76
CA ALA A 405 10.64 7.39 -11.67
C ALA A 405 9.59 6.53 -10.96
N VAL A 406 8.34 6.97 -10.92
CA VAL A 406 7.22 6.17 -10.38
C VAL A 406 6.91 4.92 -11.20
N ALA A 407 7.29 4.88 -12.46
CA ALA A 407 7.06 3.74 -13.38
C ALA A 407 8.27 2.79 -13.50
N LEU A 408 9.27 2.93 -12.63
CA LEU A 408 10.47 2.08 -12.67
C LEU A 408 10.15 0.63 -12.28
N PRO A 409 10.51 -0.36 -13.10
CA PRO A 409 10.06 -1.73 -12.92
C PRO A 409 10.71 -2.48 -11.76
N ASP A 410 11.92 -2.10 -11.31
CA ASP A 410 12.65 -2.80 -10.26
C ASP A 410 13.65 -1.90 -9.50
N ASN A 411 14.33 -2.48 -8.51
CA ASN A 411 15.28 -1.80 -7.64
C ASN A 411 16.61 -1.42 -8.31
N SER A 412 16.97 -1.98 -9.46
CA SER A 412 18.25 -1.73 -10.11
C SER A 412 18.43 -0.26 -10.51
N TYR A 413 17.32 0.43 -10.72
CA TYR A 413 17.30 1.85 -11.04
C TYR A 413 17.51 2.78 -9.84
N ASN A 414 17.58 2.24 -8.60
CA ASN A 414 17.88 3.05 -7.42
C ASN A 414 19.24 3.77 -7.53
N ARG A 415 20.17 3.19 -8.28
CA ARG A 415 21.51 3.78 -8.51
C ARG A 415 21.53 4.82 -9.63
N ALA A 416 20.46 4.96 -10.40
CA ALA A 416 20.39 5.92 -11.51
C ALA A 416 20.32 7.38 -11.01
N SER A 417 19.86 7.59 -9.78
CA SER A 417 19.77 8.89 -9.14
C SER A 417 20.12 8.77 -7.66
N PRO A 418 21.12 9.50 -7.15
CA PRO A 418 21.40 9.58 -5.72
C PRO A 418 20.20 10.00 -4.88
N LEU A 419 19.30 10.80 -5.44
CA LEU A 419 18.06 11.20 -4.77
C LEU A 419 17.20 9.98 -4.43
N LEU A 420 17.04 9.02 -5.34
CA LEU A 420 16.22 7.82 -5.08
C LEU A 420 16.77 7.03 -3.88
N GLN A 421 18.08 6.93 -3.72
CA GLN A 421 18.71 6.25 -2.58
C GLN A 421 18.55 7.03 -1.29
N VAL A 422 18.90 8.32 -1.29
CA VAL A 422 18.88 9.18 -0.11
C VAL A 422 17.44 9.36 0.43
N PHE A 423 16.46 9.39 -0.46
CA PHE A 423 15.03 9.49 -0.09
C PHE A 423 14.36 8.15 0.11
N GLY A 424 15.11 7.04 0.04
CA GLY A 424 14.70 5.72 0.49
C GLY A 424 13.69 5.05 -0.43
N ARG A 425 13.98 5.01 -1.74
CA ARG A 425 13.25 4.08 -2.62
C ARG A 425 13.55 2.65 -2.21
N PRO A 426 12.55 1.75 -2.05
CA PRO A 426 12.76 0.38 -1.61
C PRO A 426 13.70 -0.44 -2.51
N ASN A 427 14.38 -1.43 -1.91
CA ASN A 427 15.17 -2.43 -2.62
C ASN A 427 14.40 -3.71 -2.93
N SER A 428 13.11 -3.77 -2.57
CA SER A 428 12.21 -4.92 -2.80
C SER A 428 12.66 -6.20 -2.07
N LEU A 429 13.12 -6.05 -0.84
CA LEU A 429 13.60 -7.16 0.01
C LEU A 429 12.49 -7.70 0.90
N SER A 430 11.51 -6.88 1.25
CA SER A 430 10.44 -7.18 2.21
C SER A 430 9.07 -6.86 1.64
N VAL A 431 8.04 -7.55 2.15
CA VAL A 431 6.62 -7.27 1.87
C VAL A 431 6.06 -6.13 2.72
N CYS A 432 6.90 -5.51 3.56
CA CYS A 432 6.54 -4.40 4.44
C CYS A 432 6.77 -3.05 3.76
N GLU A 433 5.82 -2.12 3.88
CA GLU A 433 6.06 -0.71 3.49
C GLU A 433 7.11 -0.02 4.37
N CYS A 434 7.51 -0.64 5.48
CA CYS A 434 8.58 -0.17 6.37
C CYS A 434 9.97 -0.09 5.69
N GLU A 435 10.17 -0.77 4.55
CA GLU A 435 11.39 -0.65 3.75
C GLU A 435 11.52 0.75 3.13
N ARG A 436 10.41 1.44 2.91
CA ARG A 436 10.40 2.82 2.42
C ARG A 436 10.67 3.80 3.56
N VAL A 437 11.75 4.57 3.46
CA VAL A 437 12.11 5.57 4.49
C VAL A 437 11.09 6.71 4.50
N GLN A 438 10.34 6.84 5.57
CA GLN A 438 9.31 7.87 5.75
C GLN A 438 9.78 9.06 6.61
N SER A 439 10.79 8.88 7.45
CA SER A 439 11.34 9.94 8.29
C SER A 439 12.26 10.88 7.51
N SER A 440 12.24 12.15 7.86
CA SER A 440 13.19 13.13 7.34
C SER A 440 14.55 12.95 8.02
N SER A 441 15.63 13.22 7.26
CA SER A 441 17.01 13.15 7.76
C SER A 441 17.82 14.36 7.30
N LEU A 442 18.91 14.63 8.03
CA LEU A 442 19.87 15.67 7.65
C LEU A 442 20.45 15.41 6.25
N ALA A 443 20.73 14.14 5.92
CA ALA A 443 21.25 13.76 4.61
C ALA A 443 20.33 14.19 3.47
N GLN A 444 19.02 14.07 3.65
CA GLN A 444 18.03 14.50 2.65
C GLN A 444 18.00 16.00 2.48
N SER A 445 18.06 16.77 3.57
CA SER A 445 18.11 18.23 3.52
C SER A 445 19.39 18.71 2.84
N LEU A 446 20.54 18.13 3.20
CA LEU A 446 21.82 18.46 2.57
C LEU A 446 21.84 18.07 1.09
N HIS A 447 21.21 16.95 0.71
CA HIS A 447 21.11 16.54 -0.69
C HIS A 447 20.35 17.57 -1.53
N LEU A 448 19.19 18.06 -1.05
CA LEU A 448 18.42 19.08 -1.76
C LEU A 448 19.17 20.40 -1.93
N ILE A 449 20.02 20.77 -0.98
CA ILE A 449 20.75 22.05 -1.02
C ILE A 449 22.08 21.93 -1.81
N ASN A 450 22.81 20.82 -1.65
CA ASN A 450 24.20 20.69 -2.10
C ASN A 450 24.41 19.74 -3.27
N SER A 451 23.44 18.88 -3.61
CA SER A 451 23.60 17.86 -4.66
C SER A 451 23.92 18.48 -6.01
N SER A 452 24.93 17.94 -6.69
CA SER A 452 25.24 18.29 -8.08
C SER A 452 24.09 17.93 -9.03
N GLU A 453 23.37 16.84 -8.73
CA GLU A 453 22.16 16.43 -9.48
C GLU A 453 21.11 17.55 -9.44
N ILE A 454 20.78 18.08 -8.29
CA ILE A 454 19.80 19.16 -8.14
C ILE A 454 20.30 20.45 -8.79
N LYS A 455 21.56 20.82 -8.54
CA LYS A 455 22.17 22.04 -9.13
C LYS A 455 22.16 21.99 -10.65
N SER A 456 22.52 20.85 -11.26
CA SER A 456 22.53 20.72 -12.73
C SER A 456 21.12 20.79 -13.33
N LYS A 457 20.11 20.25 -12.63
CA LYS A 457 18.70 20.36 -13.05
C LYS A 457 18.19 21.80 -12.99
N LEU A 458 18.53 22.53 -11.94
CA LEU A 458 18.16 23.96 -11.79
C LEU A 458 18.88 24.84 -12.82
N ALA A 459 20.12 24.54 -13.15
CA ALA A 459 20.95 25.27 -14.14
C ALA A 459 20.74 24.80 -15.58
N TYR A 460 19.75 23.92 -15.84
CA TYR A 460 19.54 23.37 -17.18
C TYR A 460 19.23 24.47 -18.20
N ALA A 461 20.06 24.60 -19.23
CA ALA A 461 20.04 25.71 -20.20
C ALA A 461 18.69 25.85 -20.99
N SER A 462 18.00 24.72 -21.22
CA SER A 462 16.67 24.71 -21.83
C SER A 462 15.55 24.55 -20.81
N GLY A 463 15.88 24.66 -19.52
CA GLY A 463 14.96 24.48 -18.42
C GLY A 463 14.00 25.67 -18.21
N ARG A 464 13.06 25.48 -17.28
CA ARG A 464 12.06 26.50 -16.95
C ARG A 464 12.70 27.80 -16.44
N ALA A 465 13.68 27.71 -15.54
CA ALA A 465 14.35 28.88 -15.00
C ALA A 465 15.05 29.71 -16.10
N ALA A 466 15.74 29.03 -17.03
CA ALA A 466 16.41 29.70 -18.13
C ALA A 466 15.43 30.36 -19.14
N ARG A 467 14.23 29.79 -19.29
CA ARG A 467 13.18 30.41 -20.12
C ARG A 467 12.58 31.63 -19.47
N LEU A 468 12.18 31.50 -18.18
CA LEU A 468 11.61 32.62 -17.44
C LEU A 468 12.57 33.81 -17.30
N ALA A 469 13.88 33.55 -17.18
CA ALA A 469 14.89 34.61 -17.12
C ALA A 469 15.02 35.43 -18.44
N LYS A 470 14.45 34.94 -19.56
CA LYS A 470 14.42 35.63 -20.85
C LYS A 470 13.11 36.39 -21.12
N GLU A 471 12.11 36.19 -20.25
CA GLU A 471 10.84 36.90 -20.36
C GLU A 471 11.00 38.32 -19.82
N GLU A 472 10.59 39.33 -20.62
CA GLU A 472 10.76 40.76 -20.27
C GLU A 472 9.79 41.21 -19.17
N THR A 473 8.68 40.50 -18.97
CA THR A 473 7.69 40.73 -17.93
C THR A 473 7.38 39.44 -17.20
N PRO A 474 8.05 39.16 -16.06
CA PRO A 474 7.65 38.04 -15.21
C PRO A 474 6.32 38.38 -14.50
N ASP A 475 5.26 37.66 -14.82
CA ASP A 475 4.01 37.63 -14.05
C ASP A 475 4.17 36.77 -12.75
#